data_b1133a81937f891b635463a2b4817065
#
_entry.id   b1133a81937f891b635463a2b4817065
#
_cell.length_a   1.000
_cell.length_b   1.000
_cell.length_c   1.000
_cell.angle_alpha   90.00
_cell.angle_beta   90.00
_cell.angle_gamma   90.00
#
_symmetry.space_group_name_H-M   'P 1'
#
loop_
_entity.id
_entity.type
_entity.pdbx_description
1 polymer ?
#
loop_
_entity_poly.entity_id
_entity_poly.type
_entity_poly.pdbx_seq_one_letter_code
_entity_poly.pdbx_strand_id
1 'polypeptide(L)' 'MKKYDKMVLRAIANEFDVIQGKVTFLESFSRGGFIKRLTFRIEYNKFENIVYECNTSFLSDTVILEDVVRVGTWDEYIS' A
#
# COMPACT_ATOMS: atom_id res chain seq x y z
N MET A 1 1.73 8.73 -12.16
CA MET A 1 0.88 8.36 -11.00
C MET A 1 -0.03 9.52 -10.65
N LYS A 2 -1.29 9.24 -10.38
CA LYS A 2 -2.27 10.26 -10.01
C LYS A 2 -1.93 10.85 -8.65
N LYS A 3 -2.36 12.09 -8.41
CA LYS A 3 -2.07 12.80 -7.16
C LYS A 3 -2.52 12.01 -5.92
N TYR A 4 -3.73 11.46 -5.96
CA TYR A 4 -4.25 10.67 -4.83
C TYR A 4 -3.43 9.40 -4.58
N ASP A 5 -3.02 8.74 -5.67
CA ASP A 5 -2.20 7.53 -5.56
C ASP A 5 -0.85 7.83 -4.91
N LYS A 6 -0.28 9.01 -5.20
CA LYS A 6 0.97 9.45 -4.56
C LYS A 6 0.76 9.69 -3.07
N MET A 7 -0.41 10.21 -2.68
CA MET A 7 -0.73 10.42 -1.28
C MET A 7 -0.86 9.10 -0.55
N VAL A 8 -1.47 8.10 -1.19
CA VAL A 8 -1.60 6.75 -0.62
C VAL A 8 -0.21 6.12 -0.46
N LEU A 9 0.63 6.23 -1.49
CA LEU A 9 2.00 5.72 -1.45
C LEU A 9 2.78 6.33 -0.29
N ARG A 10 2.68 7.65 -0.12
CA ARG A 10 3.35 8.36 0.97
C ARG A 10 2.85 7.90 2.34
N ALA A 11 1.53 7.72 2.47
CA ALA A 11 0.93 7.27 3.72
C ALA A 11 1.44 5.88 4.10
N ILE A 12 1.56 4.97 3.13
CA ILE A 12 2.09 3.62 3.35
C ILE A 12 3.55 3.69 3.77
N ALA A 13 4.36 4.45 3.03
CA ALA A 13 5.78 4.58 3.33
C ALA A 13 6.01 5.12 4.74
N ASN A 14 5.22 6.11 5.16
CA ASN A 14 5.31 6.67 6.50
C ASN A 14 4.88 5.66 7.57
N GLU A 15 3.77 4.96 7.34
CA GLU A 15 3.25 3.98 8.31
C GLU A 15 4.23 2.83 8.53
N PHE A 16 4.89 2.38 7.49
CA PHE A 16 5.81 1.25 7.55
C PHE A 16 7.27 1.69 7.73
N ASP A 17 7.52 2.98 7.81
CA ASP A 17 8.86 3.55 7.99
C ASP A 17 9.85 3.04 6.93
N VAL A 18 9.43 3.12 5.67
CA VAL A 18 10.26 2.77 4.51
C VAL A 18 10.20 3.90 3.49
N ILE A 19 11.18 3.95 2.59
CA ILE A 19 11.15 4.91 1.50
C ILE A 19 10.12 4.48 0.46
N GLN A 20 9.56 5.43 -0.29
CA GLN A 20 8.50 5.16 -1.26
C GLN A 20 8.90 4.15 -2.33
N GLY A 21 10.17 4.14 -2.73
CA GLY A 21 10.67 3.20 -3.74
C GLY A 21 10.63 1.73 -3.32
N LYS A 22 10.41 1.46 -2.03
CA LYS A 22 10.28 0.09 -1.51
C LYS A 22 8.84 -0.42 -1.53
N VAL A 23 7.89 0.43 -1.90
CA VAL A 23 6.46 0.09 -1.93
C VAL A 23 6.00 -0.09 -3.36
N THR A 24 5.35 -1.21 -3.66
CA THR A 24 4.80 -1.51 -4.98
C THR A 24 3.33 -1.85 -4.85
N PHE A 25 2.48 -1.12 -5.59
CA PHE A 25 1.05 -1.43 -5.64
C PHE A 25 0.85 -2.66 -6.52
N LEU A 26 0.09 -3.63 -6.04
CA LEU A 26 -0.16 -4.89 -6.75
C LEU A 26 -1.56 -4.92 -7.33
N GLU A 27 -2.57 -4.75 -6.49
CA GLU A 27 -3.97 -4.75 -6.90
C GLU A 27 -4.67 -3.62 -6.15
N SER A 28 -5.62 -2.97 -6.82
CA SER A 28 -6.37 -1.91 -6.18
C SER A 28 -7.81 -1.91 -6.67
N PHE A 29 -8.71 -1.49 -5.77
CA PHE A 29 -10.08 -1.18 -6.10
C PHE A 29 -10.26 0.31 -5.92
N SER A 30 -10.69 1.01 -6.98
CA SER A 30 -10.88 2.45 -6.97
C SER A 30 -12.34 2.80 -7.21
N ARG A 31 -12.77 3.90 -6.61
CA ARG A 31 -14.11 4.42 -6.81
C ARG A 31 -14.03 5.95 -6.91
N GLY A 32 -14.58 6.50 -7.99
CA GLY A 32 -14.53 7.94 -8.19
C GLY A 32 -13.12 8.51 -8.30
N GLY A 33 -12.17 7.71 -8.80
CA GLY A 33 -10.78 8.14 -8.94
C GLY A 33 -9.95 7.99 -7.66
N PHE A 34 -10.54 7.43 -6.60
CA PHE A 34 -9.85 7.25 -5.31
C PHE A 34 -9.72 5.77 -5.01
N ILE A 35 -8.50 5.36 -4.64
CA ILE A 35 -8.25 3.99 -4.19
C ILE A 35 -9.00 3.80 -2.87
N LYS A 36 -9.77 2.72 -2.77
CA LYS A 36 -10.52 2.35 -1.56
C LYS A 36 -9.96 1.13 -0.88
N ARG A 37 -9.37 0.23 -1.67
CA ARG A 37 -8.76 -0.99 -1.17
C ARG A 37 -7.50 -1.25 -1.97
N LEU A 38 -6.45 -1.70 -1.31
CA LEU A 38 -5.15 -1.84 -1.94
C LEU A 38 -4.40 -3.03 -1.38
N THR A 39 -3.80 -3.79 -2.30
CA THR A 39 -2.82 -4.81 -1.96
C THR A 39 -1.47 -4.28 -2.44
N PHE A 40 -0.47 -4.31 -1.58
CA PHE A 40 0.83 -3.74 -1.88
C PHE A 40 1.95 -4.60 -1.30
N ARG A 41 3.13 -4.48 -1.92
CA ARG A 41 4.33 -5.18 -1.47
C ARG A 41 5.30 -4.17 -0.89
N ILE A 42 5.94 -4.55 0.21
CA ILE A 42 7.06 -3.79 0.76
C ILE A 42 8.33 -4.65 0.65
N GLU A 43 9.34 -4.09 0.02
CA GLU A 43 10.67 -4.70 -0.06
C GLU A 43 11.51 -4.15 1.08
N TYR A 44 11.56 -4.88 2.18
CA TYR A 44 12.39 -4.47 3.32
C TYR A 44 13.88 -4.66 3.04
N ASN A 45 14.20 -5.76 2.35
CA ASN A 45 15.57 -6.07 1.92
C ASN A 45 15.48 -7.15 0.82
N LYS A 46 16.65 -7.64 0.35
CA LYS A 46 16.73 -8.64 -0.72
C LYS A 46 15.92 -9.91 -0.42
N PHE A 47 15.82 -10.27 0.84
CA PHE A 47 15.24 -11.55 1.26
C PHE A 47 13.87 -11.41 1.89
N GLU A 48 13.45 -10.18 2.18
CA GLU A 48 12.21 -9.94 2.90
C GLU A 48 11.30 -9.00 2.11
N ASN A 49 10.39 -9.60 1.36
CA ASN A 49 9.37 -8.91 0.59
C ASN A 49 8.02 -9.40 1.11
N ILE A 50 7.25 -8.50 1.68
CA ILE A 50 6.00 -8.85 2.36
C ILE A 50 4.83 -8.16 1.67
N VAL A 51 3.73 -8.88 1.53
CA VAL A 51 2.50 -8.37 0.92
C VAL A 51 1.49 -8.06 2.01
N TYR A 52 0.89 -6.89 1.89
CA TYR A 52 -0.13 -6.39 2.81
C TYR A 52 -1.37 -5.98 2.04
N GLU A 53 -2.47 -5.90 2.75
CA GLU A 53 -3.72 -5.40 2.21
C GLU A 53 -4.28 -4.37 3.19
N CYS A 54 -4.89 -3.32 2.67
CA CYS A 54 -5.52 -2.31 3.52
C CYS A 54 -6.69 -1.67 2.80
N ASN A 55 -7.53 -1.00 3.58
CA ASN A 55 -8.53 -0.07 3.09
C ASN A 55 -7.98 1.34 3.25
N THR A 56 -8.44 2.27 2.44
CA THR A 56 -8.03 3.66 2.56
C THR A 56 -9.26 4.55 2.65
N SER A 57 -9.14 5.62 3.42
CA SER A 57 -10.13 6.67 3.46
C SER A 57 -9.42 8.01 3.40
N PHE A 58 -10.17 9.04 3.07
CA PHE A 58 -9.63 10.39 2.89
C PHE A 58 -10.39 11.31 3.84
N LEU A 59 -9.66 11.90 4.78
CA LEU A 59 -10.26 12.79 5.77
C LEU A 59 -9.37 14.01 5.96
N SER A 60 -9.96 15.21 5.80
CA SER A 60 -9.26 16.48 6.01
C SER A 60 -7.93 16.54 5.25
N ASP A 61 -7.96 16.21 3.96
CA ASP A 61 -6.80 16.20 3.07
C ASP A 61 -5.72 15.20 3.47
N THR A 62 -6.08 14.21 4.29
CA THR A 62 -5.15 13.18 4.75
C THR A 62 -5.68 11.80 4.37
N VAL A 63 -4.77 10.96 3.87
CA VAL A 63 -5.08 9.55 3.62
C VAL A 63 -4.90 8.78 4.93
N ILE A 64 -5.92 8.01 5.28
CA ILE A 64 -5.90 7.15 6.45
C ILE A 64 -5.91 5.70 5.99
N LEU A 65 -4.97 4.92 6.49
CA LEU A 65 -4.93 3.48 6.23
C LEU A 65 -5.71 2.76 7.33
N GLU A 66 -6.60 1.87 6.91
CA GLU A 66 -7.45 1.12 7.81
C GLU A 66 -7.36 -0.37 7.51
N ASP A 67 -7.58 -1.18 8.55
CA ASP A 67 -7.61 -2.64 8.42
C ASP A 67 -6.38 -3.19 7.70
N VAL A 68 -5.20 -2.72 8.09
CA VAL A 68 -3.94 -3.17 7.50
C VAL A 68 -3.65 -4.57 8.01
N VAL A 69 -3.54 -5.52 7.07
CA VAL A 69 -3.26 -6.93 7.41
C VAL A 69 -2.12 -7.45 6.54
N ARG A 70 -1.34 -8.34 7.11
CA ARG A 70 -0.28 -9.05 6.38
C ARG A 70 -0.92 -10.21 5.62
N VAL A 71 -0.75 -10.23 4.31
CA VAL A 71 -1.26 -11.31 3.45
C VAL A 71 -0.27 -12.49 3.45
N GLY A 72 1.02 -12.20 3.31
CA GLY A 72 2.05 -13.21 3.28
C GLY A 72 3.34 -12.68 2.69
N THR A 73 4.27 -13.56 2.40
CA THR A 73 5.49 -13.19 1.69
C THR A 73 5.17 -13.00 0.21
N TRP A 74 6.07 -12.31 -0.49
CA TRP A 74 5.95 -12.15 -1.94
C TRP A 74 5.90 -13.51 -2.64
N ASP A 75 6.76 -14.46 -2.22
CA ASP A 75 6.79 -15.79 -2.82
C ASP A 75 5.47 -16.54 -2.63
N GLU A 76 4.89 -16.44 -1.45
CA GLU A 76 3.58 -17.03 -1.18
C GLU A 76 2.48 -16.40 -2.06
N TYR A 77 2.54 -15.09 -2.24
CA TYR A 77 1.53 -14.36 -2.99
C TYR A 77 1.51 -14.74 -4.47
N ILE A 78 2.68 -14.90 -5.07
CA ILE A 78 2.81 -15.19 -6.51
C ILE A 78 2.73 -16.68 -6.84
N SER A 79 2.77 -17.56 -5.85
CA SER A 79 2.74 -19.00 -6.07
C SER A 79 1.34 -19.57 -6.33
#